data_eae1e571f616beab8743447c9ba802a8
#
_entry.id   eae1e571f616beab8743447c9ba802a8
#
_cell.length_a   1.000
_cell.length_b   1.000
_cell.length_c   1.000
_cell.angle_alpha   90.00
_cell.angle_beta   90.00
_cell.angle_gamma   90.00
#
_symmetry.space_group_name_H-M   'P 1'
#
loop_
_entity.id
_entity.type
_entity.pdbx_description
1 polymer ?
#
loop_
_entity_poly.entity_id
_entity_poly.type
_entity_poly.pdbx_seq_one_letter_code
_entity_poly.pdbx_strand_id
1 'polypeptide(L)'
;MHDPKLGNSIVEALTQNNLEIKADRLEILFQDFVASAVLGEKHYGANVPALSSGITERAVTLGLYTSALDMDDVNWKVLTHPGSIIWPIATSIGIERGLTLKQVYEAAAYGYRTGATIANFFGSLHRSKWHVTATSGAFAATTTAAIALGLSKEQHLKALHICAMNIGGSSQAVFERKGAAQTNRASAISLGATSAHAALVGAPHAEDIWSGPRGLFELFLVEGATSEILNGIDNVAIRLMDANGFVHSALAAALKLRQLHKEKIESITVVLSTSVSSILDASQGGPWWNPAHAVAALWESGDPTNLQSASEFLSVTHIEFEEMPIGAGKVRITTASGEHEEYVELAPEDKTWRDVKWGKAGISSAADAYRRCSSFPLAALR
;
A
#
# COMPACT_ATOMS: atom_id res chain seq x y z
N MET A 1 6.19 -21.86 -23.01
CA MET A 1 6.38 -20.67 -23.87
C MET A 1 5.21 -19.75 -23.62
N HIS A 2 5.47 -18.50 -23.21
CA HIS A 2 4.41 -17.50 -23.04
C HIS A 2 3.84 -17.09 -24.41
N ASP A 3 2.54 -16.79 -24.47
CA ASP A 3 1.95 -16.17 -25.65
C ASP A 3 2.56 -14.77 -25.82
N PRO A 4 3.30 -14.48 -26.91
CA PRO A 4 3.96 -13.20 -27.09
C PRO A 4 2.98 -12.01 -27.17
N LYS A 5 1.70 -12.26 -27.42
CA LYS A 5 0.68 -11.21 -27.49
C LYS A 5 0.04 -10.88 -26.14
N LEU A 6 0.24 -11.74 -25.12
CA LEU A 6 -0.50 -11.65 -23.86
C LEU A 6 -0.23 -10.31 -23.09
N GLY A 7 1.03 -9.90 -23.02
CA GLY A 7 1.39 -8.65 -22.35
C GLY A 7 0.79 -7.41 -23.05
N ASN A 8 0.84 -7.38 -24.37
CA ASN A 8 0.22 -6.29 -25.15
C ASN A 8 -1.31 -6.28 -24.99
N SER A 9 -1.94 -7.46 -25.02
CA SER A 9 -3.40 -7.57 -24.85
C SER A 9 -3.88 -7.06 -23.48
N ILE A 10 -3.12 -7.31 -22.41
CA ILE A 10 -3.45 -6.78 -21.08
C ILE A 10 -3.35 -5.26 -21.04
N VAL A 11 -2.26 -4.67 -21.51
CA VAL A 11 -2.13 -3.20 -21.46
C VAL A 11 -3.14 -2.52 -22.39
N GLU A 12 -3.50 -3.11 -23.52
CA GLU A 12 -4.58 -2.64 -24.38
C GLU A 12 -5.94 -2.68 -23.65
N ALA A 13 -6.24 -3.76 -22.94
CA ALA A 13 -7.47 -3.87 -22.15
C ALA A 13 -7.53 -2.81 -21.04
N LEU A 14 -6.39 -2.49 -20.40
CA LEU A 14 -6.30 -1.47 -19.36
C LEU A 14 -6.53 -0.04 -19.86
N THR A 15 -6.40 0.22 -21.15
CA THR A 15 -6.71 1.54 -21.74
C THR A 15 -8.20 1.74 -22.06
N GLN A 16 -9.07 0.77 -21.78
CA GLN A 16 -10.51 0.90 -21.99
C GLN A 16 -11.18 1.71 -20.87
N ASN A 17 -12.01 2.69 -21.26
CA ASN A 17 -12.76 3.54 -20.34
C ASN A 17 -14.12 2.92 -19.98
N ASN A 18 -14.10 1.77 -19.29
CA ASN A 18 -15.30 0.99 -18.95
C ASN A 18 -15.37 0.60 -17.47
N LEU A 19 -14.73 1.36 -16.58
CA LEU A 19 -14.70 1.09 -15.15
C LEU A 19 -15.88 1.76 -14.44
N GLU A 20 -16.59 0.99 -13.61
CA GLU A 20 -17.53 1.54 -12.66
C GLU A 20 -16.79 2.24 -11.52
N ILE A 21 -17.08 3.51 -11.30
CA ILE A 21 -16.41 4.32 -10.27
C ILE A 21 -17.18 4.24 -8.95
N LYS A 22 -16.64 3.50 -7.98
CA LYS A 22 -17.18 3.37 -6.61
C LYS A 22 -16.78 4.59 -5.76
N ALA A 23 -17.45 5.72 -5.97
CA ALA A 23 -17.06 7.01 -5.40
C ALA A 23 -16.93 7.01 -3.87
N ASP A 24 -17.90 6.41 -3.15
CA ASP A 24 -17.89 6.35 -1.69
C ASP A 24 -16.67 5.58 -1.15
N ARG A 25 -16.31 4.48 -1.81
CA ARG A 25 -15.11 3.72 -1.43
C ARG A 25 -13.84 4.50 -1.69
N LEU A 26 -13.75 5.16 -2.82
CA LEU A 26 -12.59 6.01 -3.18
C LEU A 26 -12.45 7.19 -2.24
N GLU A 27 -13.55 7.78 -1.77
CA GLU A 27 -13.51 8.84 -0.77
C GLU A 27 -12.90 8.36 0.55
N ILE A 28 -13.26 7.18 1.03
CA ILE A 28 -12.67 6.56 2.23
C ILE A 28 -11.16 6.33 2.02
N LEU A 29 -10.77 5.73 0.90
CA LEU A 29 -9.36 5.46 0.58
C LEU A 29 -8.55 6.76 0.45
N PHE A 30 -9.14 7.81 -0.12
CA PHE A 30 -8.51 9.12 -0.25
C PHE A 30 -8.27 9.79 1.11
N GLN A 31 -9.28 9.82 1.98
CA GLN A 31 -9.13 10.39 3.32
C GLN A 31 -8.10 9.62 4.14
N ASP A 32 -8.07 8.29 4.01
CA ASP A 32 -7.09 7.44 4.68
C ASP A 32 -5.66 7.67 4.18
N PHE A 33 -5.50 7.85 2.85
CA PHE A 33 -4.23 8.26 2.26
C PHE A 33 -3.70 9.55 2.90
N VAL A 34 -4.54 10.60 2.97
CA VAL A 34 -4.11 11.90 3.52
C VAL A 34 -3.83 11.79 5.01
N ALA A 35 -4.64 11.02 5.76
CA ALA A 35 -4.37 10.75 7.17
C ALA A 35 -3.02 10.06 7.36
N SER A 36 -2.72 9.04 6.57
CA SER A 36 -1.41 8.37 6.60
C SER A 36 -0.27 9.31 6.25
N ALA A 37 -0.44 10.18 5.24
CA ALA A 37 0.59 11.15 4.85
C ALA A 37 0.85 12.19 5.95
N VAL A 38 -0.17 12.71 6.62
CA VAL A 38 -0.02 13.66 7.74
C VAL A 38 0.69 13.03 8.93
N LEU A 39 0.35 11.78 9.27
CA LEU A 39 1.01 11.05 10.36
C LEU A 39 2.47 10.73 10.01
N GLY A 40 2.73 10.34 8.75
CA GLY A 40 4.08 10.08 8.26
C GLY A 40 4.96 11.33 8.15
N GLU A 41 4.39 12.49 7.81
CA GLU A 41 5.11 13.77 7.86
C GLU A 41 5.61 14.06 9.28
N LYS A 42 4.77 13.84 10.29
CA LYS A 42 5.18 13.99 11.71
C LYS A 42 6.30 13.02 12.10
N HIS A 43 6.29 11.82 11.53
CA HIS A 43 7.33 10.80 11.77
C HIS A 43 8.68 11.20 11.16
N TYR A 44 8.70 11.71 9.94
CA TYR A 44 9.94 12.18 9.30
C TYR A 44 10.50 13.48 9.90
N GLY A 45 9.69 14.22 10.66
CA GLY A 45 10.04 15.52 11.17
C GLY A 45 9.91 16.63 10.11
N ALA A 46 9.58 17.84 10.57
CA ALA A 46 9.27 19.02 9.72
C ALA A 46 10.46 19.62 8.96
N ASN A 47 11.60 18.93 8.86
CA ASN A 47 12.82 19.44 8.24
C ASN A 47 12.90 19.22 6.73
N VAL A 48 11.81 18.82 6.09
CA VAL A 48 11.76 18.81 4.62
C VAL A 48 11.62 20.25 4.17
N PRO A 49 12.63 20.82 3.49
CA PRO A 49 12.49 22.18 2.95
C PRO A 49 11.26 22.20 2.05
N ALA A 50 10.55 23.33 2.00
CA ALA A 50 9.47 23.53 1.05
C ALA A 50 10.02 23.18 -0.34
N LEU A 51 9.79 21.94 -0.76
CA LEU A 51 10.26 21.46 -2.04
C LEU A 51 9.56 22.25 -3.13
N SER A 52 10.29 22.53 -4.20
CA SER A 52 9.76 23.16 -5.38
C SER A 52 8.41 22.54 -5.76
N SER A 53 7.51 23.33 -6.25
CA SER A 53 6.12 23.00 -6.53
C SER A 53 5.90 22.01 -7.69
N GLY A 54 6.91 21.24 -8.10
CA GLY A 54 6.80 20.27 -9.20
C GLY A 54 5.86 19.11 -8.87
N ILE A 55 5.10 18.64 -9.87
CA ILE A 55 4.16 17.52 -9.74
C ILE A 55 4.87 16.28 -9.18
N THR A 56 6.02 15.94 -9.74
CA THR A 56 6.76 14.73 -9.39
C THR A 56 7.31 14.80 -7.96
N GLU A 57 7.92 15.91 -7.58
CA GLU A 57 8.48 16.12 -6.24
C GLU A 57 7.39 16.08 -5.16
N ARG A 58 6.25 16.71 -5.42
CA ARG A 58 5.10 16.66 -4.53
C ARG A 58 4.58 15.23 -4.39
N ALA A 59 4.41 14.51 -5.50
CA ALA A 59 3.91 13.14 -5.50
C ALA A 59 4.87 12.20 -4.77
N VAL A 60 6.17 12.30 -4.99
CA VAL A 60 7.21 11.51 -4.31
C VAL A 60 7.17 11.77 -2.80
N THR A 61 7.11 13.03 -2.38
CA THR A 61 7.05 13.40 -0.96
C THR A 61 5.79 12.84 -0.29
N LEU A 62 4.62 13.02 -0.92
CA LEU A 62 3.36 12.43 -0.44
C LEU A 62 3.44 10.91 -0.34
N GLY A 63 4.04 10.23 -1.32
CA GLY A 63 4.20 8.77 -1.30
C GLY A 63 5.10 8.28 -0.18
N LEU A 64 6.21 8.96 0.08
CA LEU A 64 7.10 8.68 1.21
C LEU A 64 6.37 8.87 2.55
N TYR A 65 5.66 9.97 2.73
CA TYR A 65 4.89 10.23 3.94
C TYR A 65 3.78 9.20 4.15
N THR A 66 3.01 8.88 3.10
CA THR A 66 1.92 7.91 3.18
C THR A 66 2.39 6.54 3.65
N SER A 67 3.56 6.11 3.21
CA SER A 67 4.12 4.79 3.51
C SER A 67 5.01 4.75 4.76
N ALA A 68 5.24 5.89 5.43
CA ALA A 68 6.22 6.02 6.51
C ALA A 68 5.93 5.12 7.72
N LEU A 69 4.66 4.98 8.09
CA LEU A 69 4.21 4.23 9.27
C LEU A 69 3.59 2.88 8.92
N ASP A 70 3.69 2.45 7.65
CA ASP A 70 3.07 1.22 7.14
C ASP A 70 1.53 1.13 7.42
N MET A 71 0.90 2.30 7.55
CA MET A 71 -0.55 2.48 7.79
C MET A 71 -1.34 2.82 6.53
N ASP A 72 -0.70 2.81 5.36
CA ASP A 72 -1.34 2.96 4.04
C ASP A 72 -2.12 1.69 3.68
N ASP A 73 -2.97 1.79 2.66
CA ASP A 73 -3.82 0.69 2.24
C ASP A 73 -3.06 -0.55 1.73
N VAL A 74 -3.74 -1.68 1.68
CA VAL A 74 -3.21 -2.93 1.15
C VAL A 74 -4.25 -3.63 0.29
N ASN A 75 -3.86 -4.11 -0.87
CA ASN A 75 -4.66 -5.04 -1.66
C ASN A 75 -4.26 -6.47 -1.32
N TRP A 76 -5.12 -7.17 -0.58
CA TRP A 76 -4.83 -8.52 -0.08
C TRP A 76 -4.80 -9.60 -1.16
N LYS A 77 -5.49 -9.43 -2.29
CA LYS A 77 -5.46 -10.41 -3.39
C LYS A 77 -4.08 -10.48 -4.05
N VAL A 78 -3.40 -9.35 -4.16
CA VAL A 78 -2.11 -9.25 -4.89
C VAL A 78 -0.94 -8.79 -4.03
N LEU A 79 -1.17 -8.57 -2.72
CA LEU A 79 -0.19 -8.18 -1.71
C LEU A 79 0.61 -6.93 -2.11
N THR A 80 -0.11 -5.87 -2.49
CA THR A 80 0.46 -4.57 -2.87
C THR A 80 -0.11 -3.45 -2.00
N HIS A 81 0.59 -2.31 -1.98
CA HIS A 81 0.18 -1.09 -1.27
C HIS A 81 -0.10 0.03 -2.30
N PRO A 82 -1.25 -0.02 -3.00
CA PRO A 82 -1.49 0.83 -4.16
C PRO A 82 -1.69 2.29 -3.82
N GLY A 83 -2.35 2.61 -2.71
CA GLY A 83 -2.73 3.98 -2.36
C GLY A 83 -1.54 4.91 -2.12
N SER A 84 -0.42 4.39 -1.59
CA SER A 84 0.82 5.16 -1.41
C SER A 84 1.51 5.56 -2.71
N ILE A 85 1.04 5.06 -3.85
CA ILE A 85 1.55 5.39 -5.18
C ILE A 85 0.51 6.16 -5.99
N ILE A 86 -0.72 5.70 -6.01
CA ILE A 86 -1.81 6.20 -6.86
C ILE A 86 -2.26 7.59 -6.40
N TRP A 87 -2.61 7.75 -5.12
CA TRP A 87 -3.12 9.01 -4.59
C TRP A 87 -2.12 10.15 -4.68
N PRO A 88 -0.83 9.96 -4.37
CA PRO A 88 0.17 10.99 -4.55
C PRO A 88 0.19 11.59 -5.94
N ILE A 89 0.19 10.76 -6.99
CA ILE A 89 0.24 11.24 -8.38
C ILE A 89 -1.09 11.86 -8.83
N ALA A 90 -2.24 11.22 -8.49
CA ALA A 90 -3.57 11.75 -8.81
C ALA A 90 -3.78 13.14 -8.21
N THR A 91 -3.41 13.29 -6.94
CA THR A 91 -3.57 14.53 -6.18
C THR A 91 -2.62 15.63 -6.68
N SER A 92 -1.36 15.29 -6.95
CA SER A 92 -0.37 16.27 -7.42
C SER A 92 -0.71 16.83 -8.79
N ILE A 93 -1.15 15.99 -9.74
CA ILE A 93 -1.63 16.43 -11.04
C ILE A 93 -2.96 17.18 -10.87
N GLY A 94 -3.85 16.68 -10.00
CA GLY A 94 -5.14 17.29 -9.73
C GLY A 94 -5.02 18.74 -9.26
N ILE A 95 -4.13 19.01 -8.31
CA ILE A 95 -3.85 20.35 -7.79
C ILE A 95 -3.29 21.24 -8.89
N GLU A 96 -2.29 20.76 -9.63
CA GLU A 96 -1.63 21.54 -10.69
C GLU A 96 -2.58 21.93 -11.82
N ARG A 97 -3.51 21.02 -12.17
CA ARG A 97 -4.46 21.21 -13.25
C ARG A 97 -5.83 21.73 -12.81
N GLY A 98 -6.05 21.94 -11.51
CA GLY A 98 -7.34 22.37 -10.98
C GLY A 98 -8.45 21.33 -11.17
N LEU A 99 -8.13 20.04 -11.10
CA LEU A 99 -9.13 18.97 -11.26
C LEU A 99 -10.07 18.91 -10.05
N THR A 100 -11.32 18.56 -10.31
CA THR A 100 -12.29 18.25 -9.25
C THR A 100 -11.94 16.94 -8.55
N LEU A 101 -12.38 16.75 -7.30
CA LEU A 101 -12.24 15.48 -6.58
C LEU A 101 -12.78 14.30 -7.39
N LYS A 102 -13.89 14.47 -8.10
CA LYS A 102 -14.45 13.42 -8.98
C LYS A 102 -13.45 12.96 -10.04
N GLN A 103 -12.75 13.89 -10.68
CA GLN A 103 -11.73 13.57 -11.69
C GLN A 103 -10.49 12.93 -11.06
N VAL A 104 -10.11 13.36 -9.86
CA VAL A 104 -9.03 12.73 -9.08
C VAL A 104 -9.40 11.28 -8.71
N TYR A 105 -10.63 11.04 -8.27
CA TYR A 105 -11.14 9.70 -7.97
C TYR A 105 -11.19 8.81 -9.21
N GLU A 106 -11.61 9.34 -10.34
CA GLU A 106 -11.62 8.62 -11.60
C GLU A 106 -10.20 8.17 -11.99
N ALA A 107 -9.24 9.08 -11.98
CA ALA A 107 -7.84 8.75 -12.26
C ALA A 107 -7.29 7.70 -11.29
N ALA A 108 -7.59 7.81 -9.99
CA ALA A 108 -7.18 6.84 -8.99
C ALA A 108 -7.82 5.46 -9.22
N ALA A 109 -9.11 5.39 -9.55
CA ALA A 109 -9.81 4.12 -9.80
C ALA A 109 -9.15 3.32 -10.93
N TYR A 110 -8.81 3.97 -12.03
CA TYR A 110 -8.06 3.35 -13.12
C TYR A 110 -6.66 2.92 -12.70
N GLY A 111 -6.00 3.69 -11.83
CA GLY A 111 -4.73 3.32 -11.21
C GLY A 111 -4.83 2.03 -10.39
N TYR A 112 -5.83 1.93 -9.50
CA TYR A 112 -6.07 0.71 -8.71
C TYR A 112 -6.33 -0.51 -9.59
N ARG A 113 -7.17 -0.36 -10.62
CA ARG A 113 -7.44 -1.41 -11.62
C ARG A 113 -6.14 -1.88 -12.28
N THR A 114 -5.34 -0.94 -12.77
CA THR A 114 -4.08 -1.25 -13.46
C THR A 114 -3.08 -1.92 -12.54
N GLY A 115 -2.86 -1.37 -11.35
CA GLY A 115 -1.90 -1.95 -10.39
C GLY A 115 -2.26 -3.36 -9.97
N ALA A 116 -3.52 -3.63 -9.65
CA ALA A 116 -3.98 -4.95 -9.26
C ALA A 116 -3.89 -5.96 -10.42
N THR A 117 -4.31 -5.56 -11.62
CA THR A 117 -4.26 -6.42 -12.82
C THR A 117 -2.81 -6.79 -13.16
N ILE A 118 -1.91 -5.83 -13.21
CA ILE A 118 -0.49 -6.07 -13.51
C ILE A 118 0.18 -6.92 -12.43
N ALA A 119 -0.10 -6.67 -11.15
CA ALA A 119 0.45 -7.48 -10.06
C ALA A 119 -0.02 -8.95 -10.13
N ASN A 120 -1.28 -9.17 -10.47
CA ASN A 120 -1.85 -10.50 -10.69
C ASN A 120 -1.22 -11.19 -11.92
N PHE A 121 -1.01 -10.44 -12.98
CA PHE A 121 -0.36 -10.92 -14.21
C PHE A 121 1.11 -11.27 -13.98
N PHE A 122 1.82 -10.50 -13.16
CA PHE A 122 3.24 -10.76 -12.86
C PHE A 122 3.46 -12.07 -12.11
N GLY A 123 2.58 -12.40 -11.16
CA GLY A 123 2.60 -13.69 -10.47
C GLY A 123 3.56 -13.78 -9.27
N SER A 124 3.67 -14.99 -8.74
CA SER A 124 4.41 -15.27 -7.50
C SER A 124 5.93 -15.35 -7.72
N LEU A 125 6.36 -15.84 -8.86
CA LEU A 125 7.79 -15.93 -9.20
C LEU A 125 8.42 -14.53 -9.31
N HIS A 126 7.73 -13.60 -9.97
CA HIS A 126 8.13 -12.19 -10.01
C HIS A 126 8.26 -11.63 -8.58
N ARG A 127 7.24 -11.83 -7.73
CA ARG A 127 7.24 -11.36 -6.34
C ARG A 127 8.40 -11.89 -5.51
N SER A 128 8.92 -13.07 -5.82
CA SER A 128 10.06 -13.67 -5.09
C SER A 128 11.36 -12.88 -5.25
N LYS A 129 11.48 -12.03 -6.26
CA LYS A 129 12.70 -11.27 -6.59
C LYS A 129 12.47 -9.76 -6.63
N TRP A 130 11.25 -9.34 -6.96
CA TRP A 130 10.90 -7.95 -7.18
C TRP A 130 9.86 -7.46 -6.18
N HIS A 131 9.98 -6.20 -5.76
CA HIS A 131 8.98 -5.54 -4.92
C HIS A 131 7.76 -5.23 -5.77
N VAL A 132 6.77 -6.15 -5.77
CA VAL A 132 5.60 -6.08 -6.64
C VAL A 132 4.80 -4.77 -6.49
N THR A 133 4.75 -4.19 -5.28
CA THR A 133 4.15 -2.86 -5.08
C THR A 133 4.82 -1.79 -5.94
N ALA A 134 6.14 -1.83 -6.12
CA ALA A 134 6.83 -0.86 -6.96
C ALA A 134 6.68 -1.18 -8.45
N THR A 135 6.88 -2.44 -8.84
CA THR A 135 6.85 -2.80 -10.27
C THR A 135 5.47 -2.66 -10.89
N SER A 136 4.42 -3.21 -10.26
CA SER A 136 3.04 -3.01 -10.71
C SER A 136 2.52 -1.59 -10.42
N GLY A 137 3.00 -0.99 -9.33
CA GLY A 137 2.65 0.38 -8.94
C GLY A 137 3.15 1.43 -9.93
N ALA A 138 4.26 1.18 -10.64
CA ALA A 138 4.71 2.05 -11.72
C ALA A 138 3.69 2.12 -12.87
N PHE A 139 3.08 0.98 -13.24
CA PHE A 139 1.98 0.96 -14.21
C PHE A 139 0.73 1.65 -13.66
N ALA A 140 0.42 1.45 -12.37
CA ALA A 140 -0.69 2.14 -11.71
C ALA A 140 -0.50 3.66 -11.75
N ALA A 141 0.69 4.16 -11.36
CA ALA A 141 1.02 5.57 -11.43
C ALA A 141 0.97 6.13 -12.86
N THR A 142 1.44 5.35 -13.85
CA THR A 142 1.39 5.73 -15.26
C THR A 142 -0.04 5.90 -15.74
N THR A 143 -0.93 4.93 -15.45
CA THR A 143 -2.35 5.02 -15.80
C THR A 143 -3.01 6.20 -15.08
N THR A 144 -2.77 6.36 -13.78
CA THR A 144 -3.30 7.48 -13.00
C THR A 144 -2.89 8.82 -13.61
N ALA A 145 -1.61 8.97 -13.97
CA ALA A 145 -1.11 10.17 -14.61
C ALA A 145 -1.72 10.38 -16.00
N ALA A 146 -1.83 9.32 -16.80
CA ALA A 146 -2.41 9.39 -18.14
C ALA A 146 -3.87 9.89 -18.12
N ILE A 147 -4.69 9.34 -17.22
CA ILE A 147 -6.10 9.75 -17.04
C ILE A 147 -6.18 11.20 -16.53
N ALA A 148 -5.42 11.53 -15.48
CA ALA A 148 -5.42 12.87 -14.88
C ALA A 148 -4.91 13.96 -15.84
N LEU A 149 -4.00 13.62 -16.75
CA LEU A 149 -3.50 14.51 -17.81
C LEU A 149 -4.41 14.55 -19.05
N GLY A 150 -5.38 13.65 -19.17
CA GLY A 150 -6.29 13.57 -20.31
C GLY A 150 -5.62 13.02 -21.57
N LEU A 151 -4.71 12.05 -21.44
CA LEU A 151 -4.06 11.42 -22.59
C LEU A 151 -5.07 10.65 -23.44
N SER A 152 -4.86 10.64 -24.77
CA SER A 152 -5.63 9.76 -25.65
C SER A 152 -5.33 8.28 -25.34
N LYS A 153 -6.21 7.38 -25.78
CA LYS A 153 -6.00 5.93 -25.66
C LYS A 153 -4.63 5.48 -26.20
N GLU A 154 -4.24 6.01 -27.35
CA GLU A 154 -2.95 5.71 -28.00
C GLU A 154 -1.77 6.21 -27.15
N GLN A 155 -1.86 7.44 -26.63
CA GLN A 155 -0.84 8.00 -25.75
C GLN A 155 -0.77 7.22 -24.43
N HIS A 156 -1.91 6.80 -23.86
CA HIS A 156 -1.94 5.98 -22.64
C HIS A 156 -1.27 4.62 -22.87
N LEU A 157 -1.57 3.91 -23.96
CA LEU A 157 -0.92 2.66 -24.34
C LEU A 157 0.61 2.86 -24.47
N LYS A 158 1.01 3.91 -25.15
CA LYS A 158 2.42 4.29 -25.30
C LYS A 158 3.08 4.56 -23.95
N ALA A 159 2.41 5.24 -23.03
CA ALA A 159 2.91 5.48 -21.68
C ALA A 159 3.15 4.18 -20.91
N LEU A 160 2.25 3.19 -21.04
CA LEU A 160 2.42 1.87 -20.42
C LEU A 160 3.61 1.10 -21.00
N HIS A 161 3.89 1.20 -22.30
CA HIS A 161 5.09 0.62 -22.91
C HIS A 161 6.37 1.32 -22.44
N ILE A 162 6.37 2.65 -22.33
CA ILE A 162 7.50 3.42 -21.78
C ILE A 162 7.75 3.04 -20.32
N CYS A 163 6.69 2.90 -19.52
CA CYS A 163 6.78 2.41 -18.15
C CYS A 163 7.44 1.03 -18.11
N ALA A 164 6.96 0.09 -18.93
CA ALA A 164 7.47 -1.28 -19.01
C ALA A 164 8.96 -1.36 -19.27
N MET A 165 9.53 -0.44 -20.05
CA MET A 165 10.97 -0.37 -20.34
C MET A 165 11.81 -0.03 -19.11
N ASN A 166 11.23 0.54 -18.05
CA ASN A 166 11.96 1.19 -16.97
C ASN A 166 11.55 0.74 -15.58
N ILE A 167 10.66 -0.25 -15.44
CA ILE A 167 10.22 -0.74 -14.12
C ILE A 167 11.39 -1.29 -13.31
N GLY A 168 11.26 -1.25 -11.97
CA GLY A 168 12.28 -1.77 -11.07
C GLY A 168 11.82 -1.80 -9.62
N GLY A 169 12.77 -2.09 -8.74
CA GLY A 169 12.55 -2.20 -7.31
C GLY A 169 12.80 -3.61 -6.79
N SER A 170 14.00 -3.85 -6.24
CA SER A 170 14.37 -5.14 -5.66
C SER A 170 13.56 -5.44 -4.39
N SER A 171 13.17 -6.69 -4.19
CA SER A 171 12.57 -7.16 -2.95
C SER A 171 13.57 -7.14 -1.77
N GLN A 172 14.86 -7.00 -2.01
CA GLN A 172 15.88 -6.84 -0.97
C GLN A 172 15.53 -5.69 -0.01
N ALA A 173 14.95 -4.61 -0.53
CA ALA A 173 14.50 -3.46 0.27
C ALA A 173 13.43 -3.84 1.33
N VAL A 174 12.61 -4.86 1.04
CA VAL A 174 11.64 -5.42 1.99
C VAL A 174 12.34 -6.32 3.01
N PHE A 175 13.24 -7.18 2.54
CA PHE A 175 13.95 -8.14 3.40
C PHE A 175 14.84 -7.46 4.44
N GLU A 176 15.43 -6.31 4.14
CA GLU A 176 16.27 -5.58 5.09
C GLU A 176 15.49 -4.89 6.22
N ARG A 177 14.16 -4.80 6.14
CA ARG A 177 13.26 -4.30 7.21
C ARG A 177 13.62 -2.92 7.76
N LYS A 178 14.23 -2.06 6.94
CA LYS A 178 14.69 -0.71 7.32
C LYS A 178 13.86 0.41 6.68
N GLY A 179 12.64 0.11 6.26
CA GLY A 179 11.79 1.07 5.55
C GLY A 179 12.24 1.38 4.11
N ALA A 180 13.30 0.74 3.59
CA ALA A 180 13.82 1.02 2.26
C ALA A 180 12.82 0.74 1.12
N ALA A 181 11.82 -0.10 1.35
CA ALA A 181 10.73 -0.35 0.41
C ALA A 181 9.92 0.92 0.04
N GLN A 182 9.93 1.93 0.90
CA GLN A 182 9.28 3.23 0.65
C GLN A 182 9.95 3.96 -0.54
N THR A 183 11.27 3.86 -0.69
CA THR A 183 11.99 4.47 -1.82
C THR A 183 11.68 3.77 -3.15
N ASN A 184 11.41 2.46 -3.14
CA ASN A 184 10.93 1.76 -4.33
C ASN A 184 9.57 2.29 -4.78
N ARG A 185 8.66 2.60 -3.83
CA ARG A 185 7.35 3.21 -4.13
C ARG A 185 7.51 4.62 -4.69
N ALA A 186 8.40 5.43 -4.11
CA ALA A 186 8.74 6.76 -4.61
C ALA A 186 9.29 6.73 -6.05
N SER A 187 10.15 5.75 -6.36
CA SER A 187 10.66 5.54 -7.72
C SER A 187 9.54 5.16 -8.70
N ALA A 188 8.57 4.33 -8.28
CA ALA A 188 7.41 3.98 -9.09
C ALA A 188 6.53 5.20 -9.43
N ILE A 189 6.33 6.10 -8.46
CA ILE A 189 5.62 7.38 -8.66
C ILE A 189 6.34 8.23 -9.71
N SER A 190 7.65 8.41 -9.57
CA SER A 190 8.47 9.20 -10.51
C SER A 190 8.43 8.62 -11.91
N LEU A 191 8.54 7.29 -12.02
CA LEU A 191 8.46 6.60 -13.30
C LEU A 191 7.09 6.77 -13.96
N GLY A 192 6.00 6.67 -13.19
CA GLY A 192 4.65 6.87 -13.71
C GLY A 192 4.45 8.27 -14.29
N ALA A 193 4.86 9.30 -13.56
CA ALA A 193 4.81 10.69 -14.04
C ALA A 193 5.65 10.89 -15.32
N THR A 194 6.89 10.37 -15.32
CA THR A 194 7.79 10.46 -16.45
C THR A 194 7.25 9.74 -17.69
N SER A 195 6.69 8.54 -17.52
CA SER A 195 6.16 7.74 -18.63
C SER A 195 4.97 8.40 -19.30
N ALA A 196 4.04 8.94 -18.49
CA ALA A 196 2.89 9.67 -19.02
C ALA A 196 3.31 10.96 -19.76
N HIS A 197 4.26 11.72 -19.18
CA HIS A 197 4.78 12.92 -19.83
C HIS A 197 5.53 12.61 -21.12
N ALA A 198 6.38 11.58 -21.14
CA ALA A 198 7.12 11.14 -22.31
C ALA A 198 6.17 10.74 -23.46
N ALA A 199 5.09 10.02 -23.14
CA ALA A 199 4.06 9.69 -24.14
C ALA A 199 3.32 10.92 -24.67
N LEU A 200 3.01 11.89 -23.79
CA LEU A 200 2.35 13.15 -24.14
C LEU A 200 3.16 13.94 -25.17
N VAL A 201 4.49 14.00 -25.02
CA VAL A 201 5.40 14.71 -25.95
C VAL A 201 5.83 13.84 -27.15
N GLY A 202 5.31 12.61 -27.27
CA GLY A 202 5.56 11.76 -28.43
C GLY A 202 6.88 10.98 -28.42
N ALA A 203 7.52 10.80 -27.25
CA ALA A 203 8.78 10.05 -27.13
C ALA A 203 8.66 8.62 -27.69
N PRO A 204 9.73 8.04 -28.26
CA PRO A 204 9.71 6.67 -28.78
C PRO A 204 9.62 5.63 -27.66
N HIS A 205 9.17 4.41 -27.99
CA HIS A 205 9.09 3.27 -27.09
C HIS A 205 9.42 1.97 -27.81
N ALA A 206 9.71 0.90 -27.07
CA ALA A 206 9.85 -0.44 -27.61
C ALA A 206 8.48 -1.09 -27.79
N GLU A 207 8.20 -1.57 -29.00
CA GLU A 207 6.90 -2.21 -29.32
C GLU A 207 6.78 -3.60 -28.70
N ASP A 208 7.87 -4.37 -28.67
CA ASP A 208 7.92 -5.73 -28.11
C ASP A 208 8.67 -5.78 -26.75
N ILE A 209 8.26 -4.91 -25.82
CA ILE A 209 8.88 -4.88 -24.49
C ILE A 209 8.48 -6.08 -23.62
N TRP A 210 7.40 -6.78 -23.93
CA TRP A 210 6.91 -7.90 -23.13
C TRP A 210 7.63 -9.20 -23.44
N SER A 211 7.67 -9.57 -24.72
CA SER A 211 8.07 -10.92 -25.19
C SER A 211 9.39 -10.97 -25.96
N GLY A 212 9.97 -9.81 -26.29
CA GLY A 212 11.29 -9.76 -26.90
C GLY A 212 12.35 -10.47 -26.04
N PRO A 213 13.51 -10.86 -26.61
CA PRO A 213 14.53 -11.64 -25.91
C PRO A 213 15.19 -10.91 -24.72
N ARG A 214 14.85 -9.64 -24.53
CA ARG A 214 15.20 -8.80 -23.37
C ARG A 214 13.96 -8.13 -22.78
N GLY A 215 12.82 -8.77 -22.95
CA GLY A 215 11.52 -8.29 -22.49
C GLY A 215 11.22 -8.68 -21.04
N LEU A 216 10.06 -8.25 -20.57
CA LEU A 216 9.66 -8.41 -19.17
C LEU A 216 9.46 -9.87 -18.76
N PHE A 217 8.95 -10.73 -19.63
CA PHE A 217 8.79 -12.16 -19.33
C PHE A 217 10.13 -12.79 -18.92
N GLU A 218 11.21 -12.46 -19.60
CA GLU A 218 12.53 -13.02 -19.33
C GLU A 218 13.20 -12.31 -18.14
N LEU A 219 13.32 -10.97 -18.20
CA LEU A 219 14.11 -10.21 -17.23
C LEU A 219 13.45 -10.08 -15.86
N PHE A 220 12.12 -10.03 -15.81
CA PHE A 220 11.37 -9.78 -14.59
C PHE A 220 10.62 -11.02 -14.08
N LEU A 221 10.85 -12.19 -14.68
CA LEU A 221 10.23 -13.44 -14.27
C LEU A 221 8.70 -13.36 -14.23
N VAL A 222 8.11 -12.68 -15.22
CA VAL A 222 6.65 -12.52 -15.31
C VAL A 222 6.03 -13.86 -15.70
N GLU A 223 5.11 -14.36 -14.89
CA GLU A 223 4.47 -15.65 -15.13
C GLU A 223 3.44 -15.58 -16.27
N GLY A 224 2.70 -14.47 -16.36
CA GLY A 224 1.63 -14.30 -17.34
C GLY A 224 0.53 -15.38 -17.21
N ALA A 225 0.30 -15.84 -15.98
CA ALA A 225 -0.58 -16.98 -15.74
C ALA A 225 -2.07 -16.65 -15.90
N THR A 226 -2.43 -15.37 -15.92
CA THR A 226 -3.82 -14.92 -16.01
C THR A 226 -3.94 -13.62 -16.82
N SER A 227 -5.00 -13.50 -17.59
CA SER A 227 -5.41 -12.27 -18.30
C SER A 227 -6.61 -11.61 -17.62
N GLU A 228 -6.96 -12.00 -16.40
CA GLU A 228 -8.08 -11.43 -15.65
C GLU A 228 -7.84 -9.94 -15.39
N ILE A 229 -8.79 -9.11 -15.82
CA ILE A 229 -8.81 -7.68 -15.49
C ILE A 229 -9.53 -7.50 -14.16
N LEU A 230 -8.79 -7.09 -13.14
CA LEU A 230 -9.33 -6.88 -11.80
C LEU A 230 -9.94 -5.48 -11.69
N ASN A 231 -11.00 -5.33 -10.89
CA ASN A 231 -11.53 -4.00 -10.54
C ASN A 231 -10.48 -3.16 -9.79
N GLY A 232 -9.67 -3.80 -8.96
CA GLY A 232 -8.55 -3.18 -8.25
C GLY A 232 -8.87 -2.71 -6.84
N ILE A 233 -10.07 -2.20 -6.56
CA ILE A 233 -10.43 -1.66 -5.23
C ILE A 233 -11.18 -2.66 -4.33
N ASP A 234 -11.73 -3.73 -4.89
CA ASP A 234 -12.58 -4.67 -4.15
C ASP A 234 -11.84 -5.45 -3.05
N ASN A 235 -10.54 -5.65 -3.19
CA ASN A 235 -9.69 -6.35 -2.22
C ASN A 235 -8.74 -5.40 -1.47
N VAL A 236 -9.00 -4.10 -1.54
CA VAL A 236 -8.21 -3.09 -0.82
C VAL A 236 -8.79 -2.91 0.57
N ALA A 237 -7.94 -2.99 1.58
CA ALA A 237 -8.26 -2.68 2.97
C ALA A 237 -7.40 -1.51 3.46
N ILE A 238 -7.97 -0.63 4.26
CA ILE A 238 -7.21 0.41 4.97
C ILE A 238 -6.56 -0.20 6.21
N ARG A 239 -5.34 0.24 6.52
CA ARG A 239 -4.61 -0.21 7.70
C ARG A 239 -4.74 0.81 8.83
N LEU A 240 -5.29 0.38 9.94
CA LEU A 240 -5.67 1.26 11.05
C LEU A 240 -4.72 1.13 12.25
N MET A 241 -3.78 0.20 12.20
CA MET A 241 -2.91 -0.15 13.32
C MET A 241 -1.45 0.16 12.98
N ASP A 242 -0.72 0.69 13.95
CA ASP A 242 0.69 1.09 13.82
C ASP A 242 1.62 -0.15 13.90
N ALA A 243 1.46 -1.07 12.95
CA ALA A 243 2.23 -2.31 12.85
C ALA A 243 2.25 -2.81 11.40
N ASN A 244 3.12 -3.79 11.12
CA ASN A 244 3.11 -4.48 9.84
C ASN A 244 1.74 -5.11 9.53
N GLY A 245 1.26 -5.00 8.30
CA GLY A 245 -0.07 -5.46 7.90
C GLY A 245 -0.36 -6.93 8.22
N PHE A 246 0.64 -7.80 8.18
CA PHE A 246 0.49 -9.22 8.53
C PHE A 246 0.20 -9.48 10.02
N VAL A 247 0.39 -8.49 10.89
CA VAL A 247 0.10 -8.59 12.33
C VAL A 247 -1.30 -8.09 12.67
N HIS A 248 -1.97 -7.36 11.77
CA HIS A 248 -3.24 -6.68 12.07
C HIS A 248 -4.34 -7.62 12.54
N SER A 249 -4.46 -8.82 11.97
CA SER A 249 -5.48 -9.79 12.39
C SER A 249 -5.21 -10.31 13.81
N ALA A 250 -3.95 -10.52 14.17
CA ALA A 250 -3.59 -10.87 15.54
C ALA A 250 -3.85 -9.70 16.52
N LEU A 251 -3.59 -8.46 16.11
CA LEU A 251 -3.95 -7.28 16.91
C LEU A 251 -5.47 -7.18 17.12
N ALA A 252 -6.27 -7.43 16.09
CA ALA A 252 -7.72 -7.47 16.21
C ALA A 252 -8.20 -8.58 17.15
N ALA A 253 -7.59 -9.76 17.09
CA ALA A 253 -7.84 -10.86 18.02
C ALA A 253 -7.47 -10.48 19.47
N ALA A 254 -6.31 -9.86 19.66
CA ALA A 254 -5.85 -9.39 20.97
C ALA A 254 -6.81 -8.34 21.57
N LEU A 255 -7.32 -7.40 20.77
CA LEU A 255 -8.31 -6.41 21.20
C LEU A 255 -9.58 -7.07 21.74
N LYS A 256 -10.10 -8.09 21.06
CA LYS A 256 -11.29 -8.83 21.50
C LYS A 256 -11.03 -9.54 22.83
N LEU A 257 -9.94 -10.28 22.93
CA LEU A 257 -9.59 -10.96 24.18
C LEU A 257 -9.40 -9.98 25.33
N ARG A 258 -8.70 -8.87 25.10
CA ARG A 258 -8.51 -7.80 26.09
C ARG A 258 -9.83 -7.17 26.58
N GLN A 259 -10.84 -7.10 25.72
CA GLN A 259 -12.15 -6.62 26.12
C GLN A 259 -12.90 -7.63 27.01
N LEU A 260 -12.76 -8.91 26.72
CA LEU A 260 -13.48 -10.00 27.41
C LEU A 260 -12.80 -10.41 28.72
N HIS A 261 -11.48 -10.37 28.80
CA HIS A 261 -10.68 -10.85 29.92
C HIS A 261 -9.97 -9.69 30.62
N LYS A 262 -10.31 -9.43 31.89
CA LYS A 262 -9.75 -8.35 32.74
C LYS A 262 -8.86 -8.86 33.84
N GLU A 263 -8.77 -10.16 33.99
CA GLU A 263 -7.91 -10.83 34.93
C GLU A 263 -6.43 -10.72 34.57
N LYS A 264 -5.54 -11.11 35.49
CA LYS A 264 -4.11 -11.10 35.25
C LYS A 264 -3.76 -12.10 34.14
N ILE A 265 -3.03 -11.63 33.14
CA ILE A 265 -2.50 -12.46 32.07
C ILE A 265 -1.17 -13.08 32.50
N GLU A 266 -1.04 -14.40 32.33
CA GLU A 266 0.16 -15.17 32.61
C GLU A 266 1.04 -15.33 31.37
N SER A 267 0.41 -15.53 30.18
CA SER A 267 1.11 -15.57 28.90
C SER A 267 0.21 -15.12 27.75
N ILE A 268 0.85 -14.63 26.67
CA ILE A 268 0.22 -14.29 25.40
C ILE A 268 0.98 -15.03 24.29
N THR A 269 0.29 -15.79 23.45
CA THR A 269 0.87 -16.41 22.26
C THR A 269 0.24 -15.80 21.01
N VAL A 270 1.07 -15.20 20.16
CA VAL A 270 0.70 -14.62 18.87
C VAL A 270 0.98 -15.65 17.80
N VAL A 271 -0.05 -16.10 17.09
CA VAL A 271 0.08 -17.13 16.06
C VAL A 271 -0.20 -16.51 14.70
N LEU A 272 0.73 -16.68 13.76
CA LEU A 272 0.68 -16.11 12.42
C LEU A 272 0.92 -17.19 11.36
N SER A 273 0.65 -16.86 10.09
CA SER A 273 0.88 -17.78 8.98
C SER A 273 2.36 -18.11 8.81
N THR A 274 2.69 -19.38 8.59
CA THR A 274 4.03 -19.84 8.20
C THR A 274 4.58 -19.11 6.98
N SER A 275 3.70 -18.68 6.06
CA SER A 275 4.06 -17.92 4.85
C SER A 275 4.76 -16.58 5.13
N VAL A 276 4.61 -16.02 6.34
CA VAL A 276 5.21 -14.72 6.72
C VAL A 276 6.37 -14.86 7.72
N SER A 277 6.71 -16.07 8.14
CA SER A 277 7.74 -16.34 9.17
C SER A 277 9.10 -15.75 8.82
N SER A 278 9.50 -15.76 7.55
CA SER A 278 10.76 -15.16 7.10
C SER A 278 10.77 -13.63 7.12
N ILE A 279 9.58 -13.01 7.15
CA ILE A 279 9.39 -11.55 7.18
C ILE A 279 9.30 -11.04 8.62
N LEU A 280 8.56 -11.75 9.47
CA LEU A 280 8.21 -11.36 10.84
C LEU A 280 9.07 -12.09 11.89
N ASP A 281 10.37 -12.09 11.72
CA ASP A 281 11.30 -12.65 12.70
C ASP A 281 11.56 -11.65 13.83
N ALA A 282 11.18 -12.02 15.06
CA ALA A 282 11.30 -11.19 16.25
C ALA A 282 12.74 -10.80 16.61
N SER A 283 13.74 -11.55 16.12
CA SER A 283 15.16 -11.26 16.38
C SER A 283 15.72 -10.12 15.52
N GLN A 284 14.98 -9.67 14.50
CA GLN A 284 15.44 -8.69 13.51
C GLN A 284 14.40 -7.61 13.23
N GLY A 285 14.86 -6.40 12.94
CA GLY A 285 14.01 -5.27 12.61
C GLY A 285 13.52 -4.48 13.83
N GLY A 286 12.77 -3.41 13.58
CA GLY A 286 12.17 -2.57 14.62
C GLY A 286 10.82 -3.11 15.13
N PRO A 287 10.13 -2.35 16.00
CA PRO A 287 8.86 -2.75 16.59
C PRO A 287 7.79 -3.16 15.58
N TRP A 288 7.74 -2.55 14.37
CA TRP A 288 6.78 -2.92 13.32
C TRP A 288 6.93 -4.34 12.79
N TRP A 289 8.13 -4.92 12.89
CA TRP A 289 8.44 -6.25 12.38
C TRP A 289 8.41 -7.33 13.45
N ASN A 290 8.20 -6.93 14.73
CA ASN A 290 8.10 -7.82 15.87
C ASN A 290 6.65 -7.96 16.34
N PRO A 291 5.95 -9.05 15.98
CA PRO A 291 4.56 -9.29 16.39
C PRO A 291 4.34 -9.34 17.90
N ALA A 292 5.30 -9.89 18.65
CA ALA A 292 5.22 -9.94 20.12
C ALA A 292 5.23 -8.53 20.72
N HIS A 293 6.08 -7.65 20.21
CA HIS A 293 6.11 -6.25 20.64
C HIS A 293 4.78 -5.55 20.36
N ALA A 294 4.27 -5.66 19.14
CA ALA A 294 3.02 -4.99 18.73
C ALA A 294 1.84 -5.46 19.60
N VAL A 295 1.69 -6.76 19.82
CA VAL A 295 0.60 -7.31 20.64
C VAL A 295 0.77 -6.95 22.12
N ALA A 296 1.99 -7.00 22.67
CA ALA A 296 2.26 -6.60 24.05
C ALA A 296 1.93 -5.11 24.27
N ALA A 297 2.39 -4.21 23.38
CA ALA A 297 2.10 -2.79 23.46
C ALA A 297 0.59 -2.49 23.36
N LEU A 298 -0.12 -3.22 22.48
CA LEU A 298 -1.58 -3.13 22.37
C LEU A 298 -2.27 -3.62 23.67
N TRP A 299 -1.79 -4.72 24.22
CA TRP A 299 -2.36 -5.27 25.45
C TRP A 299 -2.30 -4.27 26.60
N GLU A 300 -1.19 -3.58 26.73
CA GLU A 300 -0.99 -2.54 27.74
C GLU A 300 -1.84 -1.29 27.46
N SER A 301 -1.67 -0.67 26.29
CA SER A 301 -2.29 0.61 25.97
C SER A 301 -3.77 0.52 25.60
N GLY A 302 -4.18 -0.53 24.89
CA GLY A 302 -5.48 -0.64 24.24
C GLY A 302 -5.66 0.27 23.02
N ASP A 303 -4.59 0.95 22.58
CA ASP A 303 -4.59 1.86 21.41
C ASP A 303 -3.78 1.25 20.25
N PRO A 304 -4.44 0.69 19.22
CA PRO A 304 -3.77 0.07 18.10
C PRO A 304 -3.05 1.07 17.17
N THR A 305 -3.28 2.36 17.36
CA THR A 305 -2.65 3.43 16.55
C THR A 305 -1.37 4.00 17.18
N ASN A 306 -0.88 3.38 18.27
CA ASN A 306 0.37 3.76 18.94
C ASN A 306 1.00 2.53 19.60
N LEU A 307 1.70 1.71 18.81
CA LEU A 307 2.28 0.42 19.23
C LEU A 307 3.81 0.47 19.39
N GLN A 308 4.41 1.66 19.37
CA GLN A 308 5.86 1.83 19.44
C GLN A 308 6.41 1.86 20.86
N SER A 309 5.56 1.96 21.88
CA SER A 309 5.99 2.01 23.29
C SER A 309 6.42 0.64 23.79
N ALA A 310 7.39 0.64 24.71
CA ALA A 310 7.76 -0.58 25.44
C ALA A 310 6.60 -1.04 26.33
N SER A 311 6.48 -2.35 26.54
CA SER A 311 5.44 -2.97 27.36
C SER A 311 6.02 -4.03 28.31
N GLU A 312 5.50 -4.08 29.53
CA GLU A 312 5.84 -5.13 30.48
C GLU A 312 5.35 -6.52 30.02
N PHE A 313 4.29 -6.57 29.21
CA PHE A 313 3.76 -7.82 28.65
C PHE A 313 4.71 -8.48 27.63
N LEU A 314 5.72 -7.77 27.12
CA LEU A 314 6.66 -8.35 26.16
C LEU A 314 7.37 -9.59 26.70
N SER A 315 7.67 -9.63 28.01
CA SER A 315 8.36 -10.76 28.65
C SER A 315 7.53 -12.04 28.72
N VAL A 316 6.21 -11.93 28.57
CA VAL A 316 5.25 -13.04 28.59
C VAL A 316 4.56 -13.26 27.24
N THR A 317 5.02 -12.57 26.18
CA THR A 317 4.46 -12.67 24.83
C THR A 317 5.38 -13.48 23.92
N HIS A 318 4.83 -14.52 23.28
CA HIS A 318 5.53 -15.46 22.43
C HIS A 318 4.95 -15.44 21.01
N ILE A 319 5.73 -15.90 20.03
CA ILE A 319 5.31 -15.99 18.60
C ILE A 319 5.37 -17.44 18.18
N GLU A 320 4.33 -17.89 17.52
CA GLU A 320 4.23 -19.17 16.84
C GLU A 320 3.78 -18.96 15.39
N PHE A 321 4.12 -19.94 14.53
CA PHE A 321 3.70 -19.94 13.14
C PHE A 321 2.97 -21.25 12.83
N GLU A 322 1.78 -21.13 12.24
CA GLU A 322 0.92 -22.25 11.84
C GLU A 322 0.51 -22.13 10.37
N GLU A 323 0.07 -23.24 9.77
CA GLU A 323 -0.54 -23.21 8.44
C GLU A 323 -1.90 -22.54 8.50
N MET A 324 -2.00 -21.33 7.93
CA MET A 324 -3.22 -20.54 7.83
C MET A 324 -3.14 -19.56 6.65
N PRO A 325 -4.28 -18.98 6.22
CA PRO A 325 -4.28 -17.95 5.16
C PRO A 325 -3.32 -16.79 5.47
N ILE A 326 -2.65 -16.28 4.45
CA ILE A 326 -1.81 -15.09 4.59
C ILE A 326 -2.67 -13.90 5.03
N GLY A 327 -2.23 -13.18 6.04
CA GLY A 327 -3.01 -12.08 6.65
C GLY A 327 -3.92 -12.50 7.81
N ALA A 328 -4.13 -13.81 8.03
CA ALA A 328 -4.81 -14.31 9.21
C ALA A 328 -3.91 -14.23 10.45
N GLY A 329 -4.53 -14.11 11.61
CA GLY A 329 -3.84 -14.09 12.89
C GLY A 329 -4.71 -14.64 14.02
N LYS A 330 -4.06 -15.24 14.99
CA LYS A 330 -4.69 -15.81 16.17
C LYS A 330 -3.92 -15.39 17.41
N VAL A 331 -4.60 -15.19 18.52
CA VAL A 331 -3.98 -14.93 19.80
C VAL A 331 -4.55 -15.91 20.82
N ARG A 332 -3.67 -16.53 21.59
CA ARG A 332 -4.01 -17.30 22.80
C ARG A 332 -3.51 -16.55 24.03
N ILE A 333 -4.29 -16.54 25.09
CA ILE A 333 -3.89 -16.03 26.40
C ILE A 333 -4.12 -17.08 27.45
N THR A 334 -3.22 -17.14 28.43
CA THR A 334 -3.37 -17.95 29.63
C THR A 334 -3.65 -17.03 30.81
N THR A 335 -4.67 -17.39 31.59
CA THR A 335 -5.09 -16.68 32.79
C THR A 335 -5.33 -17.71 33.91
N ALA A 336 -5.60 -17.27 35.13
CA ALA A 336 -5.96 -18.15 36.25
C ALA A 336 -7.25 -18.96 35.97
N SER A 337 -8.12 -18.49 35.08
CA SER A 337 -9.37 -19.18 34.67
C SER A 337 -9.17 -20.20 33.54
N GLY A 338 -8.01 -20.21 32.91
CA GLY A 338 -7.65 -21.13 31.83
C GLY A 338 -7.09 -20.46 30.60
N GLU A 339 -7.09 -21.21 29.49
CA GLU A 339 -6.64 -20.73 28.18
C GLU A 339 -7.83 -20.23 27.36
N HIS A 340 -7.64 -19.09 26.67
CA HIS A 340 -8.63 -18.46 25.80
C HIS A 340 -7.98 -18.10 24.46
N GLU A 341 -8.70 -18.34 23.35
CA GLU A 341 -8.20 -18.13 22.00
C GLU A 341 -9.19 -17.34 21.14
N GLU A 342 -8.67 -16.43 20.32
CA GLU A 342 -9.43 -15.72 19.29
C GLU A 342 -8.69 -15.80 17.96
N TYR A 343 -9.43 -16.08 16.88
CA TYR A 343 -8.94 -16.14 15.50
C TYR A 343 -9.60 -15.06 14.65
N VAL A 344 -8.82 -14.38 13.83
CA VAL A 344 -9.31 -13.39 12.86
C VAL A 344 -8.66 -13.69 11.50
N GLU A 345 -9.48 -13.98 10.50
CA GLU A 345 -9.00 -14.28 9.13
C GLU A 345 -8.44 -13.04 8.44
N LEU A 346 -9.14 -11.89 8.56
CA LEU A 346 -8.69 -10.60 8.07
C LEU A 346 -9.14 -9.50 9.02
N ALA A 347 -8.23 -8.62 9.40
CA ALA A 347 -8.54 -7.50 10.30
C ALA A 347 -9.66 -6.62 9.72
N PRO A 348 -10.73 -6.34 10.48
CA PRO A 348 -11.83 -5.52 10.01
C PRO A 348 -11.41 -4.06 9.88
N GLU A 349 -12.03 -3.35 8.92
CA GLU A 349 -11.95 -1.89 8.83
C GLU A 349 -12.89 -1.25 9.86
N ASP A 350 -12.50 -1.30 11.14
CA ASP A 350 -13.33 -0.77 12.22
C ASP A 350 -13.45 0.76 12.14
N LYS A 351 -14.70 1.23 12.10
CA LYS A 351 -15.00 2.66 11.97
C LYS A 351 -14.43 3.46 13.14
N THR A 352 -14.45 2.93 14.35
CA THR A 352 -13.96 3.61 15.56
C THR A 352 -12.47 3.91 15.42
N TRP A 353 -11.67 2.91 15.02
CA TRP A 353 -10.23 3.07 14.83
C TRP A 353 -9.90 3.94 13.62
N ARG A 354 -10.70 3.87 12.57
CA ARG A 354 -10.60 4.79 11.43
C ARG A 354 -10.81 6.24 11.88
N ASP A 355 -11.86 6.51 12.64
CA ASP A 355 -12.16 7.84 13.17
C ASP A 355 -11.04 8.32 14.12
N VAL A 356 -10.43 7.44 14.91
CA VAL A 356 -9.24 7.75 15.73
C VAL A 356 -8.04 8.12 14.86
N LYS A 357 -7.71 7.33 13.85
CA LYS A 357 -6.61 7.60 12.91
C LYS A 357 -6.80 8.94 12.22
N TRP A 358 -7.98 9.18 11.65
CA TRP A 358 -8.30 10.42 10.94
C TRP A 358 -8.35 11.63 11.90
N GLY A 359 -8.85 11.45 13.12
CA GLY A 359 -8.82 12.48 14.16
C GLY A 359 -7.40 12.87 14.56
N LYS A 360 -6.49 11.91 14.75
CA LYS A 360 -5.05 12.19 15.01
C LYS A 360 -4.39 12.95 13.87
N ALA A 361 -4.79 12.70 12.64
CA ALA A 361 -4.34 13.44 11.45
C ALA A 361 -5.10 14.77 11.26
N GLY A 362 -6.21 14.98 11.96
CA GLY A 362 -7.06 16.17 11.83
C GLY A 362 -7.84 16.20 10.51
N ILE A 363 -8.19 15.04 9.95
CA ILE A 363 -8.98 14.92 8.71
C ILE A 363 -10.46 14.94 9.06
N SER A 364 -11.20 15.91 8.51
CA SER A 364 -12.63 16.10 8.77
C SER A 364 -13.51 15.78 7.55
N SER A 365 -12.97 15.89 6.34
CA SER A 365 -13.68 15.62 5.08
C SER A 365 -12.71 15.43 3.92
N ALA A 366 -13.20 14.88 2.80
CA ALA A 366 -12.42 14.75 1.57
C ALA A 366 -12.00 16.12 0.99
N ALA A 367 -12.84 17.13 1.11
CA ALA A 367 -12.50 18.49 0.67
C ALA A 367 -11.40 19.13 1.53
N ASP A 368 -11.40 18.87 2.86
CA ASP A 368 -10.32 19.27 3.76
C ASP A 368 -9.03 18.53 3.41
N ALA A 369 -9.10 17.22 3.24
CA ALA A 369 -7.98 16.38 2.84
C ALA A 369 -7.33 16.89 1.53
N TYR A 370 -8.13 17.23 0.53
CA TYR A 370 -7.62 17.73 -0.76
C TYR A 370 -6.91 19.08 -0.62
N ARG A 371 -7.49 20.00 0.16
CA ARG A 371 -6.84 21.28 0.44
C ARG A 371 -5.50 21.12 1.14
N ARG A 372 -5.37 20.18 2.07
CA ARG A 372 -4.10 19.90 2.76
C ARG A 372 -2.99 19.45 1.80
N CYS A 373 -3.32 18.65 0.81
CA CYS A 373 -2.34 18.23 -0.19
C CYS A 373 -1.82 19.38 -1.08
N SER A 374 -2.48 20.52 -1.10
CA SER A 374 -2.02 21.70 -1.86
C SER A 374 -0.96 22.56 -1.13
N SER A 375 -0.72 22.31 0.15
CA SER A 375 0.24 23.04 0.98
C SER A 375 1.18 22.09 1.73
N PHE A 376 2.47 22.41 1.76
CA PHE A 376 3.44 21.77 2.63
C PHE A 376 3.97 22.77 3.66
N PRO A 377 4.16 22.38 4.91
CA PRO A 377 3.88 21.06 5.48
C PRO A 377 2.36 20.77 5.60
N LEU A 378 1.95 19.51 5.45
CA LEU A 378 0.54 19.07 5.52
C LEU A 378 -0.10 19.39 6.89
N ALA A 379 0.70 19.35 7.94
CA ALA A 379 0.27 19.61 9.32
C ALA A 379 0.06 21.10 9.65
N ALA A 380 0.48 22.02 8.79
CA ALA A 380 0.45 23.47 9.08
C ALA A 380 -0.94 24.11 8.95
N LEU A 381 -1.90 23.45 8.33
CA LEU A 381 -3.29 23.90 8.29
C LEU A 381 -3.99 23.51 9.61
N ARG A 382 -3.86 24.37 10.61
CA ARG A 382 -4.68 24.35 11.83
C ARG A 382 -5.95 25.16 11.65
#